data_96987e0b494a843a51861a06750e3f00
#
_entry.id   96987e0b494a843a51861a06750e3f00
#
_cell.length_a   1.000
_cell.length_b   1.000
_cell.length_c   1.000
_cell.angle_alpha   90.00
_cell.angle_beta   90.00
_cell.angle_gamma   90.00
#
_symmetry.space_group_name_H-M   'P 1'
#
loop_
_entity.id
_entity.type
_entity.pdbx_description
1 polymer ?
#
loop_
_entity_poly.entity_id
_entity_poly.type
_entity_poly.pdbx_seq_one_letter_code
_entity_poly.pdbx_strand_id
1 'polypeptide(L)'
;SADALAAPLLLWLAYGLRLNTATPEVADLWLLVAAPLVLLPALYVLGFYRSIVRYLGAEVAWSILAGVTLSVVLLAAASYMASASTPRSVFIIFWAVLVLYLGGSRFMMRRFLYHVLGNRIDREAVAVFGAGGAGAQLVSGLLSTAELHPLMIVDDAVGKQGTLLCGVPVVGRRA
;
A
#
# COMPACT_ATOMS: atom_id res chain seq x y z
N SER A 1 3.99 -11.67 12.30
CA SER A 1 4.00 -10.48 11.45
C SER A 1 4.53 -9.28 12.24
N ALA A 2 5.26 -8.37 11.60
CA ALA A 2 5.81 -7.18 12.24
C ALA A 2 4.74 -6.32 12.93
N ASP A 3 3.55 -6.29 12.36
CA ASP A 3 2.40 -5.53 12.86
C ASP A 3 1.93 -6.01 14.25
N ALA A 4 2.12 -7.31 14.57
CA ALA A 4 1.81 -7.86 15.89
C ALA A 4 2.71 -7.30 17.00
N LEU A 5 3.99 -7.08 16.67
CA LEU A 5 4.95 -6.49 17.60
C LEU A 5 4.86 -4.96 17.65
N ALA A 6 4.45 -4.35 16.53
CA ALA A 6 4.28 -2.91 16.45
C ALA A 6 3.10 -2.41 17.31
N ALA A 7 1.98 -3.14 17.34
CA ALA A 7 0.78 -2.69 18.07
C ALA A 7 1.03 -2.37 19.56
N PRO A 8 1.64 -3.26 20.37
CA PRO A 8 1.93 -2.93 21.77
C PRO A 8 2.96 -1.80 21.92
N LEU A 9 3.97 -1.74 21.03
CA LEU A 9 4.96 -0.67 21.04
C LEU A 9 4.34 0.69 20.73
N LEU A 10 3.43 0.75 19.78
CA LEU A 10 2.72 1.98 19.41
C LEU A 10 1.72 2.42 20.49
N LEU A 11 1.09 1.45 21.18
CA LEU A 11 0.25 1.76 22.33
C LEU A 11 1.09 2.32 23.49
N TRP A 12 2.24 1.71 23.78
CA TRP A 12 3.18 2.21 24.78
C TRP A 12 3.68 3.62 24.42
N LEU A 13 4.00 3.86 23.13
CA LEU A 13 4.35 5.18 22.61
C LEU A 13 3.22 6.21 22.82
N ALA A 14 1.98 5.81 22.58
CA ALA A 14 0.81 6.67 22.80
C ALA A 14 0.66 7.10 24.27
N TYR A 15 0.96 6.21 25.21
CA TYR A 15 1.03 6.55 26.62
C TYR A 15 2.16 7.54 26.92
N GLY A 16 3.35 7.31 26.32
CA GLY A 16 4.50 8.21 26.49
C GLY A 16 4.21 9.62 25.98
N LEU A 17 3.61 9.73 24.81
CA LEU A 17 3.19 11.01 24.22
C LEU A 17 2.13 11.72 25.05
N ARG A 18 1.19 10.95 25.65
CA ARG A 18 0.15 11.53 26.49
C ARG A 18 0.65 12.02 27.84
N LEU A 19 1.55 11.26 28.48
CA LEU A 19 2.10 11.56 29.79
C LEU A 19 3.36 12.43 29.75
N ASN A 20 3.85 12.70 28.55
CA ASN A 20 5.10 13.43 28.31
C ASN A 20 6.31 12.82 29.06
N THR A 21 6.38 11.48 29.08
CA THR A 21 7.43 10.70 29.76
C THR A 21 8.06 9.71 28.80
N ALA A 22 9.38 9.52 28.93
CA ALA A 22 10.11 8.54 28.11
C ALA A 22 9.81 7.08 28.52
N THR A 23 9.43 6.87 29.79
CA THR A 23 9.07 5.56 30.34
C THR A 23 7.69 5.63 30.99
N PRO A 24 6.61 5.60 30.19
CA PRO A 24 5.26 5.66 30.74
C PRO A 24 4.94 4.38 31.50
N GLU A 25 4.38 4.52 32.70
CA GLU A 25 3.72 3.41 33.37
C GLU A 25 2.37 3.18 32.70
N VAL A 26 2.21 1.99 32.08
CA VAL A 26 0.96 1.58 31.51
C VAL A 26 0.06 1.05 32.62
N ALA A 27 -0.97 1.80 32.95
CA ALA A 27 -1.89 1.45 34.05
C ALA A 27 -2.52 0.06 33.85
N ASP A 28 -2.80 -0.28 32.59
CA ASP A 28 -3.51 -1.50 32.23
C ASP A 28 -2.69 -2.34 31.23
N LEU A 29 -1.76 -3.16 31.75
CA LEU A 29 -0.83 -3.99 30.94
C LEU A 29 -1.55 -4.97 30.00
N TRP A 30 -2.77 -5.40 30.34
CA TRP A 30 -3.56 -6.29 29.50
C TRP A 30 -3.90 -5.67 28.13
N LEU A 31 -4.00 -4.33 28.06
CA LEU A 31 -4.24 -3.62 26.80
C LEU A 31 -3.10 -3.80 25.79
N LEU A 32 -1.85 -3.97 26.25
CA LEU A 32 -0.70 -4.24 25.37
C LEU A 32 -0.84 -5.59 24.67
N VAL A 33 -1.45 -6.57 25.35
CA VAL A 33 -1.72 -7.90 24.77
C VAL A 33 -3.01 -7.87 23.92
N ALA A 34 -4.03 -7.14 24.37
CA ALA A 34 -5.28 -7.00 23.64
C ALA A 34 -5.13 -6.25 22.32
N ALA A 35 -4.22 -5.26 22.24
CA ALA A 35 -4.01 -4.46 21.04
C ALA A 35 -3.72 -5.30 19.79
N PRO A 36 -2.71 -6.19 19.74
CA PRO A 36 -2.49 -7.03 18.58
C PRO A 36 -3.59 -8.08 18.36
N LEU A 37 -4.21 -8.60 19.42
CA LEU A 37 -5.30 -9.58 19.33
C LEU A 37 -6.55 -9.02 18.66
N VAL A 38 -6.82 -7.73 18.80
CA VAL A 38 -7.95 -7.06 18.16
C VAL A 38 -7.56 -6.52 16.78
N LEU A 39 -6.36 -5.94 16.64
CA LEU A 39 -5.89 -5.32 15.41
C LEU A 39 -5.72 -6.32 14.26
N LEU A 40 -5.07 -7.47 14.52
CA LEU A 40 -4.76 -8.43 13.46
C LEU A 40 -6.00 -9.05 12.82
N PRO A 41 -7.00 -9.54 13.58
CA PRO A 41 -8.23 -10.05 12.99
C PRO A 41 -9.01 -8.96 12.25
N ALA A 42 -9.07 -7.74 12.77
CA ALA A 42 -9.77 -6.64 12.12
C ALA A 42 -9.15 -6.32 10.75
N LEU A 43 -7.83 -6.22 10.67
CA LEU A 43 -7.12 -6.02 9.41
C LEU A 43 -7.27 -7.20 8.45
N TYR A 44 -7.30 -8.44 8.97
CA TYR A 44 -7.49 -9.64 8.16
C TYR A 44 -8.89 -9.70 7.53
N VAL A 45 -9.94 -9.46 8.32
CA VAL A 45 -11.35 -9.47 7.86
C VAL A 45 -11.60 -8.37 6.84
N LEU A 46 -11.01 -7.18 7.03
CA LEU A 46 -11.14 -6.06 6.10
C LEU A 46 -10.25 -6.18 4.84
N GLY A 47 -9.61 -7.33 4.64
CA GLY A 47 -8.90 -7.64 3.40
C GLY A 47 -7.53 -6.99 3.25
N PHE A 48 -7.01 -6.35 4.30
CA PHE A 48 -5.71 -5.68 4.28
C PHE A 48 -4.56 -6.59 3.80
N TYR A 49 -4.55 -7.86 4.20
CA TYR A 49 -3.55 -8.85 3.80
C TYR A 49 -3.84 -9.53 2.45
N ARG A 50 -5.06 -9.35 1.89
CA ARG A 50 -5.44 -9.87 0.58
C ARG A 50 -5.05 -8.94 -0.57
N SER A 51 -4.82 -7.67 -0.27
CA SER A 51 -4.44 -6.67 -1.26
C SER A 51 -3.03 -6.93 -1.75
N ILE A 52 -2.90 -7.31 -3.02
CA ILE A 52 -1.59 -7.46 -3.67
C ILE A 52 -0.94 -6.08 -3.66
N VAL A 53 0.28 -5.98 -3.13
CA VAL A 53 1.06 -4.74 -2.92
C VAL A 53 1.20 -3.88 -4.19
N ARG A 54 0.91 -4.45 -5.35
CA ARG A 54 1.06 -3.84 -6.68
C ARG A 54 0.02 -2.75 -6.98
N TYR A 55 -1.17 -2.81 -6.38
CA TYR A 55 -2.25 -1.84 -6.59
C TYR A 55 -2.60 -1.15 -5.27
N LEU A 56 -1.75 -0.23 -4.81
CA LEU A 56 -2.06 0.66 -3.69
C LEU A 56 -2.95 1.81 -4.19
N GLY A 57 -4.23 1.49 -4.39
CA GLY A 57 -5.29 2.47 -4.66
C GLY A 57 -5.93 2.99 -3.36
N ALA A 58 -6.91 3.88 -3.52
CA ALA A 58 -7.70 4.42 -2.41
C ALA A 58 -8.36 3.33 -1.54
N GLU A 59 -8.63 2.15 -2.10
CA GLU A 59 -9.22 1.00 -1.42
C GLU A 59 -8.35 0.46 -0.27
N VAL A 60 -7.02 0.45 -0.45
CA VAL A 60 -6.10 0.00 0.61
C VAL A 60 -6.03 1.03 1.75
N ALA A 61 -6.01 2.32 1.41
CA ALA A 61 -6.04 3.39 2.41
C ALA A 61 -7.35 3.33 3.23
N TRP A 62 -8.48 3.06 2.56
CA TRP A 62 -9.76 2.87 3.22
C TRP A 62 -9.78 1.65 4.14
N SER A 63 -9.23 0.52 3.70
CA SER A 63 -9.13 -0.70 4.50
C SER A 63 -8.26 -0.50 5.75
N ILE A 64 -7.14 0.23 5.64
CA ILE A 64 -6.31 0.60 6.80
C ILE A 64 -7.11 1.46 7.77
N LEU A 65 -7.74 2.52 7.26
CA LEU A 65 -8.48 3.46 8.10
C LEU A 65 -9.63 2.76 8.83
N ALA A 66 -10.43 1.97 8.11
CA ALA A 66 -11.54 1.21 8.68
C ALA A 66 -11.06 0.16 9.71
N GLY A 67 -9.99 -0.59 9.39
CA GLY A 67 -9.44 -1.62 10.27
C GLY A 67 -8.86 -1.05 11.56
N VAL A 68 -8.11 0.02 11.45
CA VAL A 68 -7.55 0.71 12.62
C VAL A 68 -8.66 1.32 13.48
N THR A 69 -9.63 2.00 12.83
CA THR A 69 -10.75 2.61 13.57
C THR A 69 -11.57 1.56 14.31
N LEU A 70 -11.92 0.46 13.65
CA LEU A 70 -12.64 -0.65 14.29
C LEU A 70 -11.86 -1.21 15.48
N SER A 71 -10.56 -1.44 15.31
CA SER A 71 -9.71 -2.00 16.37
C SER A 71 -9.61 -1.08 17.58
N VAL A 72 -9.41 0.21 17.36
CA VAL A 72 -9.30 1.19 18.45
C VAL A 72 -10.64 1.39 19.17
N VAL A 73 -11.75 1.40 18.45
CA VAL A 73 -13.10 1.46 19.06
C VAL A 73 -13.37 0.24 19.92
N LEU A 74 -13.04 -0.97 19.44
CA LEU A 74 -13.19 -2.20 20.22
C LEU A 74 -12.31 -2.21 21.48
N LEU A 75 -11.04 -1.76 21.36
CA LEU A 75 -10.15 -1.63 22.52
C LEU A 75 -10.65 -0.59 23.52
N ALA A 76 -11.14 0.55 23.05
CA ALA A 76 -11.70 1.58 23.91
C ALA A 76 -12.97 1.09 24.63
N ALA A 77 -13.84 0.37 23.92
CA ALA A 77 -15.03 -0.25 24.52
C ALA A 77 -14.66 -1.30 25.57
N ALA A 78 -13.70 -2.18 25.26
CA ALA A 78 -13.21 -3.18 26.22
C ALA A 78 -12.59 -2.54 27.46
N SER A 79 -11.80 -1.48 27.28
CA SER A 79 -11.20 -0.69 28.37
C SER A 79 -12.27 -0.07 29.26
N TYR A 80 -13.31 0.49 28.65
CA TYR A 80 -14.43 1.07 29.38
C TYR A 80 -15.21 0.01 30.19
N MET A 81 -15.49 -1.15 29.58
CA MET A 81 -16.20 -2.26 30.27
C MET A 81 -15.37 -2.86 31.40
N ALA A 82 -14.05 -2.90 31.27
CA ALA A 82 -13.15 -3.37 32.31
C ALA A 82 -12.88 -2.32 33.40
N SER A 83 -13.53 -1.14 33.35
CA SER A 83 -13.27 -0.02 34.25
C SER A 83 -11.79 0.36 34.33
N ALA A 84 -11.09 0.24 33.19
CA ALA A 84 -9.67 0.53 33.11
C ALA A 84 -9.40 2.03 33.32
N SER A 85 -8.27 2.35 33.93
CA SER A 85 -7.89 3.74 34.27
C SER A 85 -7.25 4.50 33.08
N THR A 86 -7.27 3.91 31.90
CA THR A 86 -6.66 4.48 30.68
C THR A 86 -7.35 5.78 30.24
N PRO A 87 -6.62 6.89 30.08
CA PRO A 87 -7.17 8.15 29.57
C PRO A 87 -7.68 8.00 28.13
N ARG A 88 -8.87 8.54 27.84
CA ARG A 88 -9.49 8.46 26.49
C ARG A 88 -8.59 9.00 25.38
N SER A 89 -7.77 10.02 25.68
CA SER A 89 -6.84 10.62 24.72
C SER A 89 -5.74 9.65 24.25
N VAL A 90 -5.39 8.62 25.03
CA VAL A 90 -4.43 7.58 24.61
C VAL A 90 -4.93 6.84 23.39
N PHE A 91 -6.23 6.52 23.32
CA PHE A 91 -6.81 5.82 22.17
C PHE A 91 -6.80 6.67 20.90
N ILE A 92 -6.99 8.00 21.01
CA ILE A 92 -6.93 8.92 19.88
C ILE A 92 -5.48 9.00 19.35
N ILE A 93 -4.51 9.14 20.25
CA ILE A 93 -3.09 9.17 19.88
C ILE A 93 -2.68 7.82 19.27
N PHE A 94 -3.09 6.71 19.88
CA PHE A 94 -2.83 5.36 19.39
C PHE A 94 -3.41 5.15 17.97
N TRP A 95 -4.65 5.60 17.73
CA TRP A 95 -5.27 5.59 16.41
C TRP A 95 -4.42 6.34 15.38
N ALA A 96 -4.02 7.58 15.68
CA ALA A 96 -3.23 8.41 14.78
C ALA A 96 -1.87 7.77 14.46
N VAL A 97 -1.18 7.26 15.48
CA VAL A 97 0.14 6.61 15.34
C VAL A 97 0.03 5.30 14.55
N LEU A 98 -1.04 4.51 14.76
CA LEU A 98 -1.30 3.29 13.98
C LEU A 98 -1.56 3.59 12.50
N VAL A 99 -2.38 4.60 12.20
CA VAL A 99 -2.64 5.01 10.81
C VAL A 99 -1.34 5.47 10.13
N LEU A 100 -0.54 6.28 10.82
CA LEU A 100 0.76 6.73 10.31
C LEU A 100 1.72 5.57 10.11
N TYR A 101 1.80 4.62 11.03
CA TYR A 101 2.67 3.46 10.92
C TYR A 101 2.26 2.54 9.76
N LEU A 102 1.00 2.12 9.71
CA LEU A 102 0.50 1.21 8.68
C LEU A 102 0.50 1.85 7.29
N GLY A 103 0.09 3.10 7.19
CA GLY A 103 0.14 3.86 5.94
C GLY A 103 1.57 4.17 5.52
N GLY A 104 2.38 4.69 6.43
CA GLY A 104 3.77 5.07 6.19
C GLY A 104 4.66 3.89 5.84
N SER A 105 4.54 2.77 6.55
CA SER A 105 5.31 1.55 6.26
C SER A 105 5.03 1.00 4.86
N ARG A 106 3.76 1.04 4.42
CA ARG A 106 3.37 0.62 3.07
C ARG A 106 3.86 1.59 2.00
N PHE A 107 3.74 2.88 2.25
CA PHE A 107 4.26 3.90 1.34
C PHE A 107 5.79 3.80 1.19
N MET A 108 6.49 3.62 2.32
CA MET A 108 7.95 3.46 2.33
C MET A 108 8.39 2.18 1.61
N MET A 109 7.71 1.06 1.86
CA MET A 109 7.96 -0.21 1.16
C MET A 109 7.76 -0.06 -0.34
N ARG A 110 6.67 0.60 -0.78
CA ARG A 110 6.42 0.89 -2.19
C ARG A 110 7.54 1.71 -2.80
N ARG A 111 7.93 2.81 -2.13
CA ARG A 111 9.00 3.69 -2.62
C ARG A 111 10.34 2.95 -2.68
N PHE A 112 10.63 2.11 -1.69
CA PHE A 112 11.82 1.27 -1.67
C PHE A 112 11.82 0.26 -2.80
N LEU A 113 10.72 -0.47 -2.99
CA LEU A 113 10.56 -1.41 -4.11
C LEU A 113 10.69 -0.69 -5.46
N TYR A 114 10.08 0.48 -5.60
CA TYR A 114 10.20 1.27 -6.83
C TYR A 114 11.63 1.76 -7.09
N HIS A 115 12.38 2.10 -6.04
CA HIS A 115 13.78 2.55 -6.17
C HIS A 115 14.73 1.38 -6.40
N VAL A 116 14.53 0.26 -5.72
CA VAL A 116 15.44 -0.89 -5.78
C VAL A 116 15.14 -1.80 -6.98
N LEU A 117 13.85 -2.04 -7.28
CA LEU A 117 13.45 -2.86 -8.42
C LEU A 117 13.27 -2.04 -9.70
N GLY A 118 12.78 -0.79 -9.61
CA GLY A 118 12.58 0.07 -10.77
C GLY A 118 13.88 0.43 -11.50
N ASN A 119 15.00 0.40 -10.79
CA ASN A 119 16.33 0.60 -11.38
C ASN A 119 16.97 -0.70 -11.89
N ARG A 120 16.32 -1.86 -11.67
CA ARG A 120 16.77 -3.19 -12.12
C ARG A 120 15.75 -3.94 -12.97
N ILE A 121 14.56 -3.38 -13.18
CA ILE A 121 13.68 -3.92 -14.22
C ILE A 121 14.26 -3.41 -15.53
N ASP A 122 15.13 -4.24 -16.16
CA ASP A 122 15.34 -4.19 -17.59
C ASP A 122 13.93 -4.21 -18.18
N ARG A 123 13.48 -3.05 -18.68
CA ARG A 123 12.18 -2.95 -19.33
C ARG A 123 12.23 -3.92 -20.49
N GLU A 124 11.46 -4.98 -20.39
CA GLU A 124 11.45 -5.99 -21.44
C GLU A 124 10.98 -5.34 -22.75
N ALA A 125 11.87 -5.34 -23.72
CA ALA A 125 11.62 -4.75 -25.01
C ALA A 125 10.63 -5.60 -25.78
N VAL A 126 9.47 -5.03 -26.10
CA VAL A 126 8.41 -5.74 -26.84
C VAL A 126 8.14 -5.07 -28.18
N ALA A 127 7.89 -5.90 -29.20
CA ALA A 127 7.36 -5.43 -30.47
C ALA A 127 5.84 -5.69 -30.50
N VAL A 128 5.07 -4.68 -30.88
CA VAL A 128 3.62 -4.77 -31.00
C VAL A 128 3.25 -5.04 -32.46
N PHE A 129 2.41 -6.02 -32.73
CA PHE A 129 1.90 -6.31 -34.08
C PHE A 129 0.57 -5.58 -34.32
N GLY A 130 0.54 -4.81 -35.42
CA GLY A 130 -0.62 -4.08 -35.90
C GLY A 130 -0.70 -2.62 -35.42
N ALA A 131 -0.56 -1.68 -36.36
CA ALA A 131 -0.73 -0.24 -36.12
C ALA A 131 -2.17 0.23 -36.35
N GLY A 132 -3.15 -0.55 -35.90
CA GLY A 132 -4.56 -0.21 -35.89
C GLY A 132 -5.02 0.41 -34.54
N GLY A 133 -6.33 0.65 -34.41
CA GLY A 133 -6.90 1.18 -33.15
C GLY A 133 -6.60 0.32 -31.93
N ALA A 134 -6.67 -1.01 -32.07
CA ALA A 134 -6.29 -1.93 -30.98
C ALA A 134 -4.80 -1.86 -30.63
N GLY A 135 -3.92 -1.75 -31.64
CA GLY A 135 -2.48 -1.56 -31.42
C GLY A 135 -2.17 -0.26 -30.69
N ALA A 136 -2.85 0.83 -31.06
CA ALA A 136 -2.68 2.12 -30.38
C ALA A 136 -3.08 2.06 -28.90
N GLN A 137 -4.20 1.39 -28.59
CA GLN A 137 -4.63 1.18 -27.21
C GLN A 137 -3.64 0.31 -26.42
N LEU A 138 -3.14 -0.77 -27.05
CA LEU A 138 -2.14 -1.64 -26.41
C LEU A 138 -0.84 -0.91 -26.14
N VAL A 139 -0.32 -0.15 -27.11
CA VAL A 139 0.91 0.67 -26.94
C VAL A 139 0.71 1.71 -25.83
N SER A 140 -0.43 2.39 -25.82
CA SER A 140 -0.74 3.36 -24.77
C SER A 140 -0.80 2.70 -23.38
N GLY A 141 -1.37 1.50 -23.29
CA GLY A 141 -1.38 0.69 -22.06
C GLY A 141 0.03 0.26 -21.62
N LEU A 142 0.85 -0.19 -22.58
CA LEU A 142 2.24 -0.61 -22.32
C LEU A 142 3.13 0.56 -21.87
N LEU A 143 2.96 1.74 -22.44
CA LEU A 143 3.69 2.96 -22.04
C LEU A 143 3.34 3.40 -20.61
N SER A 144 2.14 3.08 -20.13
CA SER A 144 1.73 3.35 -18.76
C SER A 144 2.24 2.30 -17.76
N THR A 145 2.77 1.17 -18.24
CA THR A 145 3.29 0.05 -17.45
C THR A 145 4.80 0.20 -17.28
N ALA A 146 5.31 -0.05 -16.09
CA ALA A 146 6.75 0.08 -15.80
C ALA A 146 7.59 -1.12 -16.31
N GLU A 147 6.96 -2.24 -16.67
CA GLU A 147 7.61 -3.53 -16.93
C GLU A 147 7.96 -3.75 -18.39
N LEU A 148 7.11 -3.28 -19.31
CA LEU A 148 7.26 -3.51 -20.74
C LEU A 148 7.50 -2.18 -21.47
N HIS A 149 8.44 -2.19 -22.40
CA HIS A 149 8.73 -1.02 -23.24
C HIS A 149 8.54 -1.35 -24.72
N PRO A 150 7.51 -0.78 -25.37
CA PRO A 150 7.30 -0.99 -26.80
C PRO A 150 8.42 -0.27 -27.59
N LEU A 151 9.31 -1.03 -28.23
CA LEU A 151 10.39 -0.50 -29.06
C LEU A 151 9.92 -0.16 -30.47
N MET A 152 9.05 -0.98 -31.03
CA MET A 152 8.55 -0.83 -32.39
C MET A 152 7.17 -1.44 -32.55
N ILE A 153 6.46 -0.95 -33.54
CA ILE A 153 5.18 -1.53 -34.00
C ILE A 153 5.40 -2.09 -35.41
N VAL A 154 5.02 -3.32 -35.63
CA VAL A 154 5.14 -3.96 -36.95
C VAL A 154 3.75 -3.96 -37.60
N ASP A 155 3.64 -3.37 -38.80
CA ASP A 155 2.40 -3.38 -39.60
C ASP A 155 2.71 -3.63 -41.08
N ASP A 156 1.88 -4.48 -41.70
CA ASP A 156 2.08 -4.82 -43.11
C ASP A 156 1.54 -3.73 -44.06
N ALA A 157 0.74 -2.78 -43.53
CA ALA A 157 0.19 -1.69 -44.33
C ALA A 157 1.28 -0.63 -44.67
N VAL A 158 1.70 -0.62 -45.93
CA VAL A 158 2.78 0.28 -46.42
C VAL A 158 2.51 1.75 -46.11
N GLY A 159 1.25 2.20 -46.11
CA GLY A 159 0.88 3.60 -45.78
C GLY A 159 1.08 4.02 -44.35
N LYS A 160 1.35 3.07 -43.43
CA LYS A 160 1.60 3.35 -42.02
C LYS A 160 3.05 3.23 -41.61
N GLN A 161 3.84 2.60 -42.46
CA GLN A 161 5.28 2.39 -42.22
C GLN A 161 6.01 3.73 -42.20
N GLY A 162 6.95 3.89 -41.28
CA GLY A 162 7.69 5.13 -41.08
C GLY A 162 6.95 6.22 -40.29
N THR A 163 5.70 5.95 -39.86
CA THR A 163 4.96 6.86 -38.97
C THR A 163 5.24 6.55 -37.49
N LEU A 164 4.90 7.50 -36.62
CA LEU A 164 4.94 7.31 -35.16
C LEU A 164 3.53 7.11 -34.65
N LEU A 165 3.28 6.04 -33.92
CA LEU A 165 2.02 5.78 -33.25
C LEU A 165 2.26 5.83 -31.71
N CYS A 166 1.67 6.78 -31.02
CA CYS A 166 1.92 7.02 -29.59
C CYS A 166 3.42 7.25 -29.27
N GLY A 167 4.21 7.80 -30.18
CA GLY A 167 5.66 8.01 -30.02
C GLY A 167 6.54 6.78 -30.31
N VAL A 168 5.95 5.65 -30.74
CA VAL A 168 6.66 4.42 -31.10
C VAL A 168 6.71 4.29 -32.62
N PRO A 169 7.87 3.98 -33.23
CA PRO A 169 8.00 3.86 -34.67
C PRO A 169 7.27 2.63 -35.23
N VAL A 170 6.56 2.82 -36.35
CA VAL A 170 5.93 1.75 -37.12
C VAL A 170 6.86 1.26 -38.19
N VAL A 171 7.21 -0.02 -38.16
CA VAL A 171 8.15 -0.67 -39.06
C VAL A 171 7.43 -1.71 -39.93
N GLY A 172 7.80 -1.82 -41.17
CA GLY A 172 7.29 -2.89 -42.04
C GLY A 172 7.95 -4.24 -41.76
N ARG A 173 7.21 -5.32 -41.98
CA ARG A 173 7.77 -6.66 -41.97
C ARG A 173 8.72 -6.79 -43.16
N ARG A 174 10.02 -6.85 -42.91
CA ARG A 174 10.97 -7.29 -43.95
C ARG A 174 10.84 -8.81 -44.09
N ALA A 175 10.49 -9.25 -45.31
CA ALA A 175 10.53 -10.66 -45.69
C ALA A 175 11.98 -11.17 -45.67
#